data_5628b198a57503674e7191db6c2a2d66
#
_entry.id   5628b198a57503674e7191db6c2a2d66
#
_cell.length_a   1.000
_cell.length_b   1.000
_cell.length_c   1.000
_cell.angle_alpha   90.00
_cell.angle_beta   90.00
_cell.angle_gamma   90.00
#
_symmetry.space_group_name_H-M   'P 1'
#
loop_
_entity.id
_entity.type
_entity.pdbx_description
1 polymer ?
#
loop_
_entity_poly.entity_id
_entity_poly.type
_entity_poly.pdbx_seq_one_letter_code
_entity_poly.pdbx_strand_id
1 'polypeptide(L)'
;MKFKITYQKDKKISTKVLTANSLEELYTQNDFPNNIIKIKEVKQFDLNDLFTLNSKKIVYELFSQLSIMLGANLTFSESIDLLLETKQEKKIEEILEVIKQSLSSSVPMDKALEKYTKYLGKTSILFLKLGFENSNIKDAMSSLVEILDEDMKSSEKLAEVMRYPLILSVSLFISIGMIFIYVLPNFEFVFSLLKDDVPFSTEVLLTLKDIVNQYWLFLIVGIVVSVISLFLLYQKYRYTFDTIILLHIPIFSKMIQNYYFYRLFLSLSIIIRSKYQFQTAIVNSKNIVNNYYVQEKIDEILLHIKNGMSISEAFVKTNIFDRLTVKLLYTADNTNQYESILQEITAQYKKRFHKSLQNFSSTIEPLLILIISLIVLWLILAIMMPIWDLGSVIN
;
A
#
# COMPACT_ATOMS: atom_id res chain seq x y z
N MET A 1 7.67 -9.31 -20.01
CA MET A 1 7.45 -10.11 -18.80
C MET A 1 8.39 -11.32 -18.79
N LYS A 2 8.83 -11.79 -17.62
CA LYS A 2 9.60 -13.07 -17.56
C LYS A 2 8.68 -14.17 -17.05
N PHE A 3 8.64 -15.27 -17.76
CA PHE A 3 7.82 -16.43 -17.43
C PHE A 3 8.72 -17.59 -17.02
N LYS A 4 8.48 -18.13 -15.84
CA LYS A 4 9.13 -19.37 -15.39
C LYS A 4 8.26 -20.54 -15.79
N ILE A 5 8.71 -21.30 -16.75
CA ILE A 5 8.02 -22.45 -17.30
C ILE A 5 8.60 -23.71 -16.66
N THR A 6 7.75 -24.46 -15.99
CA THR A 6 8.10 -25.78 -15.45
C THR A 6 7.57 -26.82 -16.44
N TYR A 7 8.46 -27.64 -16.98
CA TYR A 7 8.15 -28.65 -18.00
C TYR A 7 8.84 -29.97 -17.70
N GLN A 8 8.32 -31.03 -18.25
CA GLN A 8 8.89 -32.38 -18.13
C GLN A 8 9.74 -32.71 -19.32
N LYS A 9 11.02 -33.00 -19.07
CA LYS A 9 11.97 -33.51 -20.08
C LYS A 9 12.59 -34.81 -19.53
N ASP A 10 12.51 -35.89 -20.31
CA ASP A 10 13.10 -37.19 -19.98
C ASP A 10 12.77 -37.70 -18.54
N LYS A 11 11.47 -37.62 -18.16
CA LYS A 11 10.94 -37.96 -16.82
C LYS A 11 11.49 -37.10 -15.67
N LYS A 12 12.26 -36.04 -15.95
CA LYS A 12 12.72 -35.07 -14.93
C LYS A 12 11.98 -33.75 -15.11
N ILE A 13 11.67 -33.09 -13.97
CA ILE A 13 11.08 -31.76 -13.98
C ILE A 13 12.20 -30.75 -14.17
N SER A 14 12.12 -29.96 -15.22
CA SER A 14 13.07 -28.88 -15.54
C SER A 14 12.36 -27.54 -15.58
N THR A 15 13.10 -26.47 -15.34
CA THR A 15 12.56 -25.11 -15.33
C THR A 15 13.33 -24.22 -16.28
N LYS A 16 12.62 -23.51 -17.16
CA LYS A 16 13.21 -22.52 -18.09
C LYS A 16 12.54 -21.17 -17.86
N VAL A 17 13.31 -20.09 -17.96
CA VAL A 17 12.79 -18.73 -17.89
C VAL A 17 12.86 -18.13 -19.29
N LEU A 18 11.70 -17.76 -19.83
CA LEU A 18 11.58 -17.07 -21.12
C LEU A 18 11.02 -15.67 -20.91
N THR A 19 11.38 -14.75 -21.80
CA THR A 19 10.86 -13.37 -21.82
C THR A 19 9.91 -13.21 -22.99
N ALA A 20 8.67 -12.77 -22.70
CA ALA A 20 7.68 -12.44 -23.72
C ALA A 20 6.83 -11.26 -23.25
N ASN A 21 6.22 -10.51 -24.14
CA ASN A 21 5.35 -9.39 -23.80
C ASN A 21 3.93 -9.86 -23.41
N SER A 22 3.49 -11.01 -23.96
CA SER A 22 2.21 -11.65 -23.63
C SER A 22 2.35 -13.17 -23.50
N LEU A 23 1.33 -13.83 -22.93
CA LEU A 23 1.24 -15.29 -22.91
C LEU A 23 1.13 -15.87 -24.33
N GLU A 24 0.47 -15.18 -25.25
CA GLU A 24 0.32 -15.62 -26.65
C GLU A 24 1.66 -15.60 -27.39
N GLU A 25 2.45 -14.52 -27.21
CA GLU A 25 3.81 -14.42 -27.75
C GLU A 25 4.74 -15.48 -27.16
N LEU A 26 4.53 -15.86 -25.89
CA LEU A 26 5.32 -16.91 -25.27
C LEU A 26 5.13 -18.26 -25.94
N TYR A 27 3.90 -18.58 -26.38
CA TYR A 27 3.60 -19.83 -27.09
C TYR A 27 4.15 -19.89 -28.52
N THR A 28 4.43 -18.74 -29.12
CA THR A 28 4.95 -18.64 -30.49
C THR A 28 6.48 -18.64 -30.58
N GLN A 29 7.18 -18.60 -29.45
CA GLN A 29 8.64 -18.62 -29.45
C GLN A 29 9.20 -20.01 -29.80
N ASN A 30 10.17 -20.05 -30.71
CA ASN A 30 10.83 -21.29 -31.14
C ASN A 30 11.48 -22.09 -29.99
N ASP A 31 11.69 -21.44 -28.85
CA ASP A 31 12.40 -21.96 -27.68
C ASP A 31 11.44 -22.44 -26.56
N PHE A 32 10.14 -22.50 -26.88
CA PHE A 32 9.09 -22.89 -25.97
C PHE A 32 9.09 -24.41 -25.73
N PRO A 33 9.19 -24.87 -24.47
CA PRO A 33 9.30 -26.29 -24.17
C PRO A 33 7.98 -27.04 -24.37
N ASN A 34 8.07 -28.28 -24.85
CA ASN A 34 6.95 -29.21 -24.89
C ASN A 34 6.70 -29.81 -23.49
N ASN A 35 5.50 -30.32 -23.22
CA ASN A 35 5.09 -30.97 -21.99
C ASN A 35 5.16 -30.03 -20.73
N ILE A 36 4.43 -28.93 -20.79
CA ILE A 36 4.37 -27.92 -19.72
C ILE A 36 3.52 -28.43 -18.57
N ILE A 37 4.09 -28.33 -17.35
CA ILE A 37 3.38 -28.62 -16.10
C ILE A 37 2.79 -27.32 -15.52
N LYS A 38 3.56 -26.22 -15.59
CA LYS A 38 3.15 -24.94 -14.98
C LYS A 38 3.89 -23.77 -15.61
N ILE A 39 3.16 -22.70 -15.91
CA ILE A 39 3.71 -21.40 -16.27
C ILE A 39 3.45 -20.44 -15.10
N LYS A 40 4.48 -19.76 -14.64
CA LYS A 40 4.38 -18.73 -13.59
C LYS A 40 5.08 -17.46 -14.06
N GLU A 41 4.37 -16.35 -14.03
CA GLU A 41 4.99 -15.05 -14.25
C GLU A 41 5.96 -14.74 -13.11
N VAL A 42 7.20 -14.43 -13.44
CA VAL A 42 8.23 -14.00 -12.49
C VAL A 42 8.26 -12.48 -12.48
N LYS A 43 7.69 -11.86 -11.48
CA LYS A 43 7.83 -10.42 -11.29
C LYS A 43 9.31 -10.09 -11.04
N GLN A 44 9.89 -9.31 -11.92
CA GLN A 44 11.21 -8.73 -11.69
C GLN A 44 11.06 -7.64 -10.62
N PHE A 45 11.92 -7.70 -9.60
CA PHE A 45 12.08 -6.60 -8.64
C PHE A 45 12.78 -5.46 -9.40
N ASP A 46 12.05 -4.40 -9.64
CA ASP A 46 12.60 -3.18 -10.22
C ASP A 46 12.88 -2.20 -9.08
N LEU A 47 14.13 -1.81 -8.91
CA LEU A 47 14.54 -0.81 -7.91
C LEU A 47 13.76 0.52 -8.07
N ASN A 48 13.23 0.78 -9.26
CA ASN A 48 12.34 1.88 -9.53
C ASN A 48 10.99 1.78 -8.78
N ASP A 49 10.61 0.61 -8.26
CA ASP A 49 9.41 0.46 -7.43
C ASP A 49 9.54 1.23 -6.07
N LEU A 50 10.76 1.59 -5.64
CA LEU A 50 11.02 2.46 -4.48
C LEU A 50 10.73 3.95 -4.76
N PHE A 51 10.70 4.37 -6.03
CA PHE A 51 10.45 5.75 -6.45
C PHE A 51 8.99 6.03 -6.83
N THR A 52 8.05 5.14 -6.49
CA THR A 52 6.62 5.24 -6.87
C THR A 52 5.86 6.40 -6.24
N LEU A 53 6.38 7.05 -5.20
CA LEU A 53 5.73 8.22 -4.58
C LEU A 53 5.67 9.41 -5.55
N ASN A 54 6.70 9.60 -6.36
CA ASN A 54 6.74 10.68 -7.34
C ASN A 54 5.81 10.38 -8.54
N SER A 55 5.67 9.11 -8.94
CA SER A 55 4.82 8.73 -10.06
C SER A 55 3.32 9.00 -9.82
N LYS A 56 2.82 8.86 -8.59
CA LYS A 56 1.42 9.13 -8.26
C LYS A 56 1.05 10.60 -8.46
N LYS A 57 1.94 11.51 -8.05
CA LYS A 57 1.74 12.94 -8.23
C LYS A 57 1.75 13.30 -9.73
N ILE A 58 2.70 12.77 -10.49
CA ILE A 58 2.82 13.00 -11.93
C ILE A 58 1.58 12.49 -12.67
N VAL A 59 1.08 11.31 -12.31
CA VAL A 59 -0.14 10.72 -12.87
C VAL A 59 -1.37 11.59 -12.53
N TYR A 60 -1.47 12.07 -11.29
CA TYR A 60 -2.52 13.00 -10.90
C TYR A 60 -2.47 14.29 -11.71
N GLU A 61 -1.29 14.91 -11.84
CA GLU A 61 -1.09 16.14 -12.61
C GLU A 61 -1.48 15.94 -14.08
N LEU A 62 -1.08 14.83 -14.70
CA LEU A 62 -1.46 14.47 -16.06
C LEU A 62 -2.98 14.42 -16.25
N PHE A 63 -3.68 13.64 -15.41
CA PHE A 63 -5.13 13.49 -15.53
C PHE A 63 -5.88 14.76 -15.11
N SER A 64 -5.33 15.56 -14.19
CA SER A 64 -5.87 16.85 -13.81
C SER A 64 -5.82 17.84 -15.00
N GLN A 65 -4.70 17.91 -15.72
CA GLN A 65 -4.59 18.73 -16.93
C GLN A 65 -5.59 18.26 -18.02
N LEU A 66 -5.67 16.95 -18.27
CA LEU A 66 -6.67 16.39 -19.20
C LEU A 66 -8.10 16.74 -18.80
N SER A 67 -8.43 16.62 -17.52
CA SER A 67 -9.76 16.95 -17.01
C SER A 67 -10.12 18.43 -17.19
N ILE A 68 -9.15 19.34 -16.98
CA ILE A 68 -9.32 20.78 -17.18
C ILE A 68 -9.57 21.09 -18.66
N MET A 69 -8.78 20.50 -19.57
CA MET A 69 -8.91 20.69 -21.02
C MET A 69 -10.26 20.18 -21.54
N LEU A 70 -10.67 18.99 -21.11
CA LEU A 70 -11.99 18.45 -21.42
C LEU A 70 -13.13 19.29 -20.81
N GLY A 71 -12.89 19.86 -19.62
CA GLY A 71 -13.76 20.84 -18.96
C GLY A 71 -13.99 22.08 -19.83
N ALA A 72 -12.93 22.55 -20.48
CA ALA A 72 -12.95 23.67 -21.44
C ALA A 72 -13.51 23.29 -22.83
N ASN A 73 -14.11 22.11 -22.98
CA ASN A 73 -14.71 21.56 -24.21
C ASN A 73 -13.71 21.25 -25.34
N LEU A 74 -12.42 21.07 -25.03
CA LEU A 74 -11.50 20.45 -25.97
C LEU A 74 -11.82 18.96 -26.11
N THR A 75 -11.60 18.42 -27.29
CA THR A 75 -11.69 16.96 -27.50
C THR A 75 -10.55 16.24 -26.79
N PHE A 76 -10.72 14.95 -26.51
CA PHE A 76 -9.69 14.15 -25.89
C PHE A 76 -8.42 14.08 -26.77
N SER A 77 -8.58 13.99 -28.10
CA SER A 77 -7.46 13.98 -29.04
C SER A 77 -6.69 15.31 -29.03
N GLU A 78 -7.37 16.44 -29.12
CA GLU A 78 -6.76 17.77 -29.03
C GLU A 78 -6.02 17.96 -27.69
N SER A 79 -6.59 17.47 -26.59
CA SER A 79 -5.96 17.53 -25.27
C SER A 79 -4.67 16.72 -25.20
N ILE A 80 -4.63 15.53 -25.82
CA ILE A 80 -3.42 14.70 -25.91
C ILE A 80 -2.36 15.39 -26.78
N ASP A 81 -2.76 15.97 -27.91
CA ASP A 81 -1.84 16.68 -28.80
C ASP A 81 -1.17 17.87 -28.10
N LEU A 82 -1.94 18.68 -27.39
CA LEU A 82 -1.43 19.81 -26.60
C LEU A 82 -0.48 19.35 -25.49
N LEU A 83 -0.77 18.21 -24.82
CA LEU A 83 0.13 17.69 -23.81
C LEU A 83 1.46 17.17 -24.40
N LEU A 84 1.44 16.63 -25.61
CA LEU A 84 2.65 16.19 -26.32
C LEU A 84 3.51 17.37 -26.79
N GLU A 85 2.93 18.55 -27.06
CA GLU A 85 3.67 19.78 -27.39
C GLU A 85 4.39 20.37 -26.16
N THR A 86 3.95 20.04 -24.94
CA THR A 86 4.59 20.48 -23.70
C THR A 86 5.67 19.49 -23.28
N LYS A 87 6.76 20.01 -22.68
CA LYS A 87 7.83 19.14 -22.19
C LYS A 87 7.34 18.29 -21.03
N GLN A 88 7.18 17.01 -21.28
CA GLN A 88 6.76 16.00 -20.31
C GLN A 88 7.94 15.13 -19.86
N GLU A 89 7.74 14.35 -18.81
CA GLU A 89 8.63 13.25 -18.47
C GLU A 89 8.58 12.17 -19.56
N LYS A 90 9.73 11.61 -19.96
CA LYS A 90 9.82 10.59 -21.05
C LYS A 90 8.78 9.49 -20.95
N LYS A 91 8.47 9.05 -19.70
CA LYS A 91 7.49 7.99 -19.48
C LYS A 91 6.06 8.44 -19.78
N ILE A 92 5.74 9.68 -19.50
CA ILE A 92 4.44 10.30 -19.83
C ILE A 92 4.33 10.50 -21.34
N GLU A 93 5.39 10.96 -22.00
CA GLU A 93 5.42 11.06 -23.48
C GLU A 93 5.11 9.71 -24.13
N GLU A 94 5.80 8.62 -23.72
CA GLU A 94 5.53 7.26 -24.22
C GLU A 94 4.05 6.86 -24.03
N ILE A 95 3.47 7.18 -22.87
CA ILE A 95 2.07 6.87 -22.56
C ILE A 95 1.12 7.69 -23.44
N LEU A 96 1.36 8.97 -23.60
CA LEU A 96 0.54 9.86 -24.43
C LEU A 96 0.59 9.44 -25.92
N GLU A 97 1.74 9.05 -26.42
CA GLU A 97 1.89 8.50 -27.77
C GLU A 97 1.08 7.22 -27.96
N VAL A 98 1.12 6.29 -26.99
CA VAL A 98 0.31 5.06 -27.02
C VAL A 98 -1.18 5.38 -26.98
N ILE A 99 -1.60 6.36 -26.18
CA ILE A 99 -2.99 6.82 -26.13
C ILE A 99 -3.38 7.38 -27.51
N LYS A 100 -2.56 8.25 -28.11
CA LYS A 100 -2.79 8.81 -29.46
C LYS A 100 -2.91 7.73 -30.53
N GLN A 101 -2.01 6.74 -30.50
CA GLN A 101 -2.06 5.59 -31.41
C GLN A 101 -3.32 4.74 -31.21
N SER A 102 -3.74 4.53 -29.97
CA SER A 102 -4.97 3.79 -29.65
C SER A 102 -6.22 4.50 -30.16
N LEU A 103 -6.27 5.84 -30.15
CA LEU A 103 -7.36 6.63 -30.71
C LEU A 103 -7.47 6.48 -32.23
N SER A 104 -6.35 6.37 -32.93
CA SER A 104 -6.32 6.20 -34.39
C SER A 104 -6.45 4.74 -34.85
N SER A 105 -6.19 3.80 -33.95
CA SER A 105 -6.33 2.35 -34.19
C SER A 105 -7.54 1.83 -33.41
N SER A 106 -8.23 0.81 -33.90
CA SER A 106 -9.39 0.22 -33.20
C SER A 106 -9.00 -0.62 -31.96
N VAL A 107 -7.83 -0.36 -31.36
CA VAL A 107 -7.37 -1.07 -30.16
C VAL A 107 -8.03 -0.49 -28.92
N PRO A 108 -8.68 -1.30 -28.05
CA PRO A 108 -9.26 -0.81 -26.80
C PRO A 108 -8.19 -0.19 -25.89
N MET A 109 -8.51 0.95 -25.28
CA MET A 109 -7.60 1.76 -24.48
C MET A 109 -7.00 0.99 -23.29
N ASP A 110 -7.79 0.13 -22.65
CA ASP A 110 -7.34 -0.71 -21.53
C ASP A 110 -6.25 -1.71 -21.95
N LYS A 111 -6.38 -2.31 -23.15
CA LYS A 111 -5.37 -3.21 -23.73
C LYS A 111 -4.10 -2.46 -24.15
N ALA A 112 -4.24 -1.30 -24.78
CA ALA A 112 -3.11 -0.48 -25.20
C ALA A 112 -2.23 -0.06 -24.01
N LEU A 113 -2.86 0.25 -22.86
CA LEU A 113 -2.20 0.74 -21.66
C LEU A 113 -1.82 -0.35 -20.64
N GLU A 114 -2.09 -1.64 -20.92
CA GLU A 114 -1.85 -2.75 -19.99
C GLU A 114 -0.40 -2.78 -19.46
N LYS A 115 0.58 -2.56 -20.33
CA LYS A 115 2.01 -2.53 -19.97
C LYS A 115 2.38 -1.38 -19.00
N TYR A 116 1.57 -0.32 -18.97
CA TYR A 116 1.78 0.84 -18.10
C TYR A 116 0.95 0.78 -16.80
N THR A 117 0.27 -0.34 -16.52
CA THR A 117 -0.59 -0.50 -15.33
C THR A 117 0.15 -0.22 -14.01
N LYS A 118 1.43 -0.55 -13.93
CA LYS A 118 2.25 -0.26 -12.74
C LYS A 118 2.46 1.24 -12.54
N TYR A 119 2.62 1.99 -13.61
CA TYR A 119 2.89 3.44 -13.56
C TYR A 119 1.60 4.25 -13.40
N LEU A 120 0.61 4.03 -14.26
CA LEU A 120 -0.67 4.74 -14.24
C LEU A 120 -1.59 4.32 -13.09
N GLY A 121 -1.45 3.09 -12.61
CA GLY A 121 -2.39 2.47 -11.68
C GLY A 121 -3.61 1.88 -12.39
N LYS A 122 -4.20 0.84 -11.77
CA LYS A 122 -5.40 0.17 -12.31
C LYS A 122 -6.60 1.10 -12.40
N THR A 123 -6.73 2.04 -11.47
CA THR A 123 -7.84 3.01 -11.41
C THR A 123 -7.85 3.90 -12.64
N SER A 124 -6.70 4.43 -13.06
CA SER A 124 -6.60 5.31 -14.23
C SER A 124 -6.99 4.59 -15.52
N ILE A 125 -6.50 3.37 -15.72
CA ILE A 125 -6.86 2.54 -16.89
C ILE A 125 -8.35 2.20 -16.90
N LEU A 126 -8.92 1.90 -15.72
CA LEU A 126 -10.33 1.63 -15.58
C LEU A 126 -11.19 2.83 -16.00
N PHE A 127 -10.88 4.03 -15.53
CA PHE A 127 -11.66 5.22 -15.84
C PHE A 127 -11.49 5.65 -17.31
N LEU A 128 -10.32 5.47 -17.90
CA LEU A 128 -10.14 5.64 -19.35
C LEU A 128 -11.05 4.69 -20.13
N LYS A 129 -11.03 3.39 -19.76
CA LYS A 129 -11.91 2.39 -20.38
C LYS A 129 -13.38 2.79 -20.28
N LEU A 130 -13.84 3.08 -19.05
CA LEU A 130 -15.25 3.47 -18.80
C LEU A 130 -15.66 4.72 -19.59
N GLY A 131 -14.77 5.72 -19.67
CA GLY A 131 -15.01 6.95 -20.41
C GLY A 131 -15.21 6.72 -21.90
N PHE A 132 -14.41 5.83 -22.50
CA PHE A 132 -14.55 5.49 -23.93
C PHE A 132 -15.74 4.58 -24.20
N GLU A 133 -16.00 3.55 -23.37
CA GLU A 133 -17.13 2.64 -23.54
C GLU A 133 -18.48 3.35 -23.49
N ASN A 134 -18.62 4.40 -22.67
CA ASN A 134 -19.88 5.14 -22.51
C ASN A 134 -19.88 6.49 -23.23
N SER A 135 -18.90 6.78 -24.07
CA SER A 135 -18.79 8.05 -24.79
C SER A 135 -18.84 9.30 -23.86
N ASN A 136 -18.41 9.14 -22.61
CA ASN A 136 -18.41 10.20 -21.60
C ASN A 136 -17.05 10.35 -20.92
N ILE A 137 -16.03 10.63 -21.73
CA ILE A 137 -14.65 10.74 -21.26
C ILE A 137 -14.43 11.94 -20.31
N LYS A 138 -15.22 13.02 -20.50
CA LYS A 138 -15.14 14.23 -19.65
C LYS A 138 -15.47 13.91 -18.19
N ASP A 139 -16.63 13.29 -17.94
CA ASP A 139 -17.04 12.93 -16.58
C ASP A 139 -16.17 11.82 -15.99
N ALA A 140 -15.71 10.89 -16.83
CA ALA A 140 -14.79 9.84 -16.40
C ALA A 140 -13.43 10.42 -15.92
N MET A 141 -12.88 11.40 -16.64
CA MET A 141 -11.63 12.06 -16.25
C MET A 141 -11.80 12.91 -14.98
N SER A 142 -12.89 13.65 -14.86
CA SER A 142 -13.21 14.40 -13.64
C SER A 142 -13.32 13.46 -12.42
N SER A 143 -14.02 12.34 -12.59
CA SER A 143 -14.17 11.31 -11.56
C SER A 143 -12.85 10.63 -11.18
N LEU A 144 -12.00 10.37 -12.16
CA LEU A 144 -10.66 9.83 -11.93
C LEU A 144 -9.81 10.80 -11.10
N VAL A 145 -9.80 12.08 -11.48
CA VAL A 145 -9.04 13.12 -10.75
C VAL A 145 -9.51 13.22 -9.31
N GLU A 146 -10.82 13.16 -9.04
CA GLU A 146 -11.37 13.17 -7.69
C GLU A 146 -10.86 11.98 -6.85
N ILE A 147 -10.82 10.76 -7.43
CA ILE A 147 -10.29 9.58 -6.73
C ILE A 147 -8.79 9.70 -6.48
N LEU A 148 -8.02 10.17 -7.47
CA LEU A 148 -6.58 10.33 -7.34
C LEU A 148 -6.22 11.41 -6.29
N ASP A 149 -6.97 12.51 -6.27
CA ASP A 149 -6.83 13.58 -5.28
C ASP A 149 -7.08 13.07 -3.85
N GLU A 150 -8.17 12.32 -3.66
CA GLU A 150 -8.51 11.73 -2.36
C GLU A 150 -7.49 10.64 -1.93
N ASP A 151 -6.95 9.88 -2.86
CA ASP A 151 -5.87 8.92 -2.59
C ASP A 151 -4.57 9.64 -2.16
N MET A 152 -4.25 10.78 -2.80
CA MET A 152 -3.10 11.60 -2.42
C MET A 152 -3.29 12.22 -1.04
N LYS A 153 -4.41 12.88 -0.79
CA LYS A 153 -4.75 13.48 0.52
C LYS A 153 -4.71 12.45 1.65
N SER A 154 -5.22 11.24 1.40
CA SER A 154 -5.17 10.13 2.37
C SER A 154 -3.73 9.67 2.65
N SER A 155 -2.89 9.60 1.62
CA SER A 155 -1.49 9.22 1.74
C SER A 155 -0.67 10.30 2.46
N GLU A 156 -0.92 11.56 2.17
CA GLU A 156 -0.29 12.70 2.85
C GLU A 156 -0.66 12.73 4.33
N LYS A 157 -1.94 12.50 4.65
CA LYS A 157 -2.41 12.47 6.04
C LYS A 157 -1.80 11.31 6.83
N LEU A 158 -1.65 10.13 6.20
CA LEU A 158 -0.91 9.01 6.79
C LEU A 158 0.55 9.38 7.06
N ALA A 159 1.23 9.99 6.07
CA ALA A 159 2.62 10.42 6.21
C ALA A 159 2.79 11.47 7.31
N GLU A 160 1.86 12.42 7.43
CA GLU A 160 1.84 13.45 8.48
C GLU A 160 1.80 12.79 9.87
N VAL A 161 0.89 11.83 10.08
CA VAL A 161 0.73 11.13 11.36
C VAL A 161 1.94 10.28 11.70
N MET A 162 2.60 9.67 10.70
CA MET A 162 3.78 8.82 10.90
C MET A 162 5.11 9.60 11.06
N ARG A 163 5.14 10.88 10.71
CA ARG A 163 6.36 11.70 10.74
C ARG A 163 6.95 11.82 12.15
N TYR A 164 6.12 12.14 13.13
CA TYR A 164 6.57 12.31 14.51
C TYR A 164 7.13 11.00 15.13
N PRO A 165 6.42 9.86 15.10
CA PRO A 165 6.94 8.58 15.55
C PRO A 165 8.28 8.20 14.90
N LEU A 166 8.43 8.48 13.61
CA LEU A 166 9.65 8.17 12.87
C LEU A 166 10.82 9.03 13.35
N ILE A 167 10.62 10.34 13.50
CA ILE A 167 11.65 11.26 14.01
C ILE A 167 12.10 10.84 15.41
N LEU A 168 11.16 10.55 16.33
CA LEU A 168 11.48 10.09 17.67
C LEU A 168 12.26 8.78 17.67
N SER A 169 11.84 7.80 16.85
CA SER A 169 12.54 6.52 16.74
C SER A 169 13.96 6.70 16.24
N VAL A 170 14.16 7.50 15.19
CA VAL A 170 15.51 7.80 14.66
C VAL A 170 16.38 8.51 15.70
N SER A 171 15.81 9.50 16.41
CA SER A 171 16.53 10.21 17.48
C SER A 171 16.95 9.26 18.61
N LEU A 172 16.08 8.33 19.01
CA LEU A 172 16.39 7.30 19.99
C LEU A 172 17.56 6.41 19.56
N PHE A 173 17.52 5.90 18.31
CA PHE A 173 18.60 5.07 17.79
C PHE A 173 19.94 5.82 17.74
N ILE A 174 19.93 7.10 17.34
CA ILE A 174 21.13 7.95 17.36
C ILE A 174 21.65 8.12 18.80
N SER A 175 20.76 8.40 19.76
CA SER A 175 21.13 8.60 21.16
C SER A 175 21.73 7.32 21.77
N ILE A 176 21.13 6.17 21.52
CA ILE A 176 21.66 4.87 21.95
C ILE A 176 23.05 4.65 21.32
N GLY A 177 23.19 4.88 20.02
CA GLY A 177 24.48 4.77 19.32
C GLY A 177 25.56 5.65 19.94
N MET A 178 25.24 6.90 20.29
CA MET A 178 26.17 7.81 20.98
C MET A 178 26.59 7.26 22.37
N ILE A 179 25.65 6.68 23.11
CA ILE A 179 25.98 6.05 24.42
C ILE A 179 26.97 4.91 24.23
N PHE A 180 26.76 4.04 23.24
CA PHE A 180 27.66 2.90 22.99
C PHE A 180 29.05 3.32 22.50
N ILE A 181 29.15 4.39 21.69
CA ILE A 181 30.41 4.83 21.07
C ILE A 181 31.22 5.73 22.00
N TYR A 182 30.56 6.65 22.72
CA TYR A 182 31.25 7.71 23.48
C TYR A 182 31.15 7.51 25.00
N VAL A 183 30.04 7.04 25.53
CA VAL A 183 29.83 6.97 26.99
C VAL A 183 30.38 5.66 27.54
N LEU A 184 29.98 4.55 26.98
CA LEU A 184 30.30 3.22 27.51
C LEU A 184 31.81 2.91 27.59
N PRO A 185 32.67 3.32 26.61
CA PRO A 185 34.11 3.11 26.71
C PRO A 185 34.76 3.79 27.93
N ASN A 186 34.22 4.94 28.35
CA ASN A 186 34.76 5.66 29.52
C ASN A 186 34.55 4.90 30.84
N PHE A 187 33.60 3.97 30.89
CA PHE A 187 33.29 3.15 32.04
C PHE A 187 33.94 1.76 31.99
N GLU A 188 34.68 1.38 30.95
CA GLU A 188 35.33 0.07 30.80
C GLU A 188 36.27 -0.23 31.97
N PHE A 189 37.04 0.77 32.44
CA PHE A 189 37.89 0.63 33.57
C PHE A 189 37.11 0.27 34.86
N VAL A 190 35.98 0.92 35.06
CA VAL A 190 35.09 0.66 36.22
C VAL A 190 34.57 -0.78 36.17
N PHE A 191 34.10 -1.22 35.00
CA PHE A 191 33.57 -2.56 34.78
C PHE A 191 34.67 -3.65 34.98
N SER A 192 35.91 -3.36 34.58
CA SER A 192 37.04 -4.31 34.74
C SER A 192 37.44 -4.53 36.20
N LEU A 193 37.15 -3.58 37.09
CA LEU A 193 37.44 -3.72 38.55
C LEU A 193 36.49 -4.69 39.25
N LEU A 194 35.25 -4.89 38.70
CA LEU A 194 34.23 -5.75 39.32
C LEU A 194 34.41 -7.24 39.01
N LYS A 195 35.35 -7.61 38.12
CA LYS A 195 35.61 -8.99 37.68
C LYS A 195 34.32 -9.74 37.32
N ASP A 196 33.96 -10.79 38.10
CA ASP A 196 32.82 -11.67 37.83
C ASP A 196 31.53 -11.28 38.54
N ASP A 197 31.54 -10.24 39.41
CA ASP A 197 30.36 -9.77 40.19
C ASP A 197 29.66 -8.55 39.51
N VAL A 198 29.42 -8.64 38.21
CA VAL A 198 28.74 -7.55 37.48
C VAL A 198 27.22 -7.70 37.59
N PRO A 199 26.46 -6.64 37.93
CA PRO A 199 24.98 -6.69 37.93
C PRO A 199 24.41 -7.14 36.58
N PHE A 200 23.32 -7.91 36.62
CA PHE A 200 22.68 -8.44 35.40
C PHE A 200 22.40 -7.38 34.34
N SER A 201 21.93 -6.17 34.75
CA SER A 201 21.69 -5.06 33.83
C SER A 201 22.93 -4.60 33.07
N THR A 202 24.09 -4.64 33.73
CA THR A 202 25.40 -4.27 33.16
C THR A 202 25.95 -5.39 32.29
N GLU A 203 25.79 -6.65 32.68
CA GLU A 203 26.16 -7.80 31.87
C GLU A 203 25.45 -7.80 30.51
N VAL A 204 24.13 -7.55 30.50
CA VAL A 204 23.35 -7.41 29.27
C VAL A 204 23.87 -6.23 28.43
N LEU A 205 24.20 -5.09 29.05
CA LEU A 205 24.73 -3.93 28.35
C LEU A 205 26.08 -4.20 27.69
N LEU A 206 27.01 -4.87 28.41
CA LEU A 206 28.33 -5.26 27.89
C LEU A 206 28.20 -6.28 26.75
N THR A 207 27.34 -7.28 26.91
CA THR A 207 27.04 -8.25 25.85
C THR A 207 26.52 -7.59 24.59
N LEU A 208 25.58 -6.65 24.74
CA LEU A 208 25.08 -5.86 23.61
C LEU A 208 26.17 -5.01 22.96
N LYS A 209 27.08 -4.40 23.77
CA LYS A 209 28.24 -3.67 23.25
C LYS A 209 29.12 -4.56 22.40
N ASP A 210 29.46 -5.74 22.89
CA ASP A 210 30.33 -6.68 22.19
C ASP A 210 29.68 -7.16 20.87
N ILE A 211 28.40 -7.47 20.91
CA ILE A 211 27.64 -7.82 19.71
C ILE A 211 27.64 -6.67 18.68
N VAL A 212 27.43 -5.45 19.14
CA VAL A 212 27.42 -4.27 18.23
C VAL A 212 28.82 -4.04 17.67
N ASN A 213 29.88 -4.06 18.50
CA ASN A 213 31.23 -3.79 18.05
C ASN A 213 31.78 -4.90 17.13
N GLN A 214 31.53 -6.17 17.45
CA GLN A 214 32.05 -7.30 16.68
C GLN A 214 31.19 -7.59 15.42
N TYR A 215 29.88 -7.40 15.50
CA TYR A 215 28.93 -7.88 14.50
C TYR A 215 28.09 -6.76 13.87
N TRP A 216 28.48 -5.46 13.99
CA TRP A 216 27.69 -4.34 13.47
C TRP A 216 27.32 -4.49 11.99
N LEU A 217 28.24 -5.01 11.17
CA LEU A 217 28.01 -5.23 9.74
C LEU A 217 26.99 -6.36 9.53
N PHE A 218 27.07 -7.46 10.32
CA PHE A 218 26.09 -8.54 10.27
C PHE A 218 24.72 -8.11 10.78
N LEU A 219 24.65 -7.18 11.74
CA LEU A 219 23.39 -6.60 12.22
C LEU A 219 22.72 -5.79 11.11
N ILE A 220 23.46 -4.93 10.39
CA ILE A 220 22.93 -4.19 9.26
C ILE A 220 22.45 -5.15 8.16
N VAL A 221 23.27 -6.12 7.77
CA VAL A 221 22.89 -7.13 6.78
C VAL A 221 21.67 -7.92 7.25
N GLY A 222 21.63 -8.34 8.53
CA GLY A 222 20.49 -9.04 9.13
C GLY A 222 19.19 -8.24 9.07
N ILE A 223 19.24 -6.94 9.38
CA ILE A 223 18.09 -6.03 9.26
C ILE A 223 17.64 -5.94 7.80
N VAL A 224 18.55 -5.73 6.85
CA VAL A 224 18.22 -5.65 5.42
C VAL A 224 17.61 -6.97 4.93
N VAL A 225 18.20 -8.11 5.28
CA VAL A 225 17.68 -9.44 4.92
C VAL A 225 16.31 -9.68 5.56
N SER A 226 16.12 -9.28 6.82
CA SER A 226 14.83 -9.39 7.52
C SER A 226 13.73 -8.55 6.82
N VAL A 227 14.02 -7.30 6.46
CA VAL A 227 13.09 -6.42 5.73
C VAL A 227 12.75 -7.02 4.37
N ILE A 228 13.75 -7.50 3.62
CA ILE A 228 13.52 -8.16 2.32
C ILE A 228 12.69 -9.44 2.50
N SER A 229 13.01 -10.27 3.50
CA SER A 229 12.28 -11.51 3.81
C SER A 229 10.82 -11.22 4.18
N LEU A 230 10.57 -10.24 5.07
CA LEU A 230 9.22 -9.81 5.43
C LEU A 230 8.45 -9.30 4.22
N PHE A 231 9.09 -8.54 3.35
CA PHE A 231 8.47 -8.05 2.11
C PHE A 231 8.10 -9.20 1.15
N LEU A 232 8.99 -10.18 0.99
CA LEU A 232 8.72 -11.37 0.17
C LEU A 232 7.62 -12.26 0.78
N LEU A 233 7.63 -12.43 2.11
CA LEU A 233 6.57 -13.15 2.83
C LEU A 233 5.23 -12.43 2.70
N TYR A 234 5.20 -11.10 2.82
CA TYR A 234 4.00 -10.30 2.57
C TYR A 234 3.47 -10.50 1.15
N GLN A 235 4.32 -10.44 0.13
CA GLN A 235 3.88 -10.69 -1.25
C GLN A 235 3.34 -12.11 -1.46
N LYS A 236 3.95 -13.12 -0.81
CA LYS A 236 3.55 -14.52 -0.95
C LYS A 236 2.25 -14.83 -0.22
N TYR A 237 2.06 -14.28 0.97
CA TYR A 237 0.92 -14.55 1.86
C TYR A 237 0.02 -13.33 2.04
N ARG A 238 -0.10 -12.51 1.02
CA ARG A 238 -0.80 -11.22 1.07
C ARG A 238 -2.23 -11.34 1.60
N TYR A 239 -2.98 -12.36 1.18
CA TYR A 239 -4.34 -12.60 1.68
C TYR A 239 -4.35 -12.79 3.20
N THR A 240 -3.47 -13.64 3.72
CA THR A 240 -3.38 -13.93 5.17
C THR A 240 -2.98 -12.68 5.96
N PHE A 241 -2.00 -11.93 5.45
CA PHE A 241 -1.59 -10.68 6.09
C PHE A 241 -2.69 -9.62 6.07
N ASP A 242 -3.36 -9.43 4.93
CA ASP A 242 -4.49 -8.51 4.80
C ASP A 242 -5.62 -8.87 5.79
N THR A 243 -5.91 -10.16 5.97
CA THR A 243 -6.92 -10.66 6.91
C THR A 243 -6.48 -10.46 8.36
N ILE A 244 -5.24 -10.83 8.72
CA ILE A 244 -4.72 -10.69 10.09
C ILE A 244 -4.68 -9.22 10.52
N ILE A 245 -4.18 -8.34 9.68
CA ILE A 245 -4.10 -6.90 9.98
C ILE A 245 -5.51 -6.32 10.18
N LEU A 246 -6.48 -6.71 9.35
CA LEU A 246 -7.86 -6.22 9.44
C LEU A 246 -8.61 -6.75 10.68
N LEU A 247 -8.33 -7.97 11.14
CA LEU A 247 -9.15 -8.61 12.18
C LEU A 247 -8.49 -8.65 13.56
N HIS A 248 -7.16 -8.73 13.64
CA HIS A 248 -6.49 -9.11 14.90
C HIS A 248 -5.67 -8.00 15.58
N ILE A 249 -5.29 -6.93 14.88
CA ILE A 249 -4.50 -5.85 15.47
C ILE A 249 -5.41 -4.67 15.83
N PRO A 250 -5.88 -4.51 17.09
CA PRO A 250 -7.03 -3.67 17.43
C PRO A 250 -6.86 -2.18 17.06
N ILE A 251 -5.66 -1.62 17.20
CA ILE A 251 -5.38 -0.21 16.90
C ILE A 251 -5.35 0.01 15.37
N PHE A 252 -4.64 -0.86 14.64
CA PHE A 252 -4.49 -0.77 13.19
C PHE A 252 -5.74 -1.24 12.44
N SER A 253 -6.45 -2.25 12.95
CA SER A 253 -7.62 -2.85 12.33
C SER A 253 -8.70 -1.81 12.00
N LYS A 254 -9.12 -1.01 13.00
CA LYS A 254 -10.15 0.03 12.80
C LYS A 254 -9.72 1.10 11.80
N MET A 255 -8.45 1.51 11.84
CA MET A 255 -7.91 2.50 10.91
C MET A 255 -7.93 1.97 9.47
N ILE A 256 -7.45 0.75 9.27
CA ILE A 256 -7.35 0.11 7.96
C ILE A 256 -8.72 -0.26 7.41
N GLN A 257 -9.65 -0.75 8.24
CA GLN A 257 -11.04 -0.99 7.83
C GLN A 257 -11.72 0.29 7.36
N ASN A 258 -11.64 1.37 8.15
CA ASN A 258 -12.25 2.64 7.79
C ASN A 258 -11.64 3.21 6.49
N TYR A 259 -10.33 3.02 6.24
CA TYR A 259 -9.68 3.41 5.01
C TYR A 259 -10.21 2.65 3.80
N TYR A 260 -10.30 1.31 3.86
CA TYR A 260 -10.77 0.53 2.72
C TYR A 260 -12.28 0.69 2.48
N PHE A 261 -13.08 0.86 3.53
CA PHE A 261 -14.51 1.15 3.38
C PHE A 261 -14.72 2.56 2.82
N TYR A 262 -13.95 3.54 3.28
CA TYR A 262 -13.94 4.86 2.67
C TYR A 262 -13.64 4.78 1.17
N ARG A 263 -12.60 4.08 0.76
CA ARG A 263 -12.25 3.90 -0.67
C ARG A 263 -13.33 3.17 -1.45
N LEU A 264 -13.95 2.15 -0.86
CA LEU A 264 -15.06 1.42 -1.48
C LEU A 264 -16.24 2.34 -1.75
N PHE A 265 -16.72 3.04 -0.73
CA PHE A 265 -17.90 3.90 -0.87
C PHE A 265 -17.62 5.16 -1.70
N LEU A 266 -16.40 5.71 -1.63
CA LEU A 266 -15.96 6.79 -2.51
C LEU A 266 -16.06 6.37 -3.98
N SER A 267 -15.46 5.23 -4.33
CA SER A 267 -15.49 4.74 -5.71
C SER A 267 -16.90 4.40 -6.17
N LEU A 268 -17.73 3.75 -5.32
CA LEU A 268 -19.14 3.50 -5.60
C LEU A 268 -19.90 4.79 -5.85
N SER A 269 -19.75 5.78 -4.95
CA SER A 269 -20.43 7.08 -5.06
C SER A 269 -20.08 7.81 -6.38
N ILE A 270 -18.79 7.83 -6.72
CA ILE A 270 -18.31 8.50 -7.93
C ILE A 270 -18.83 7.80 -9.20
N ILE A 271 -18.76 6.47 -9.25
CA ILE A 271 -19.21 5.70 -10.43
C ILE A 271 -20.72 5.79 -10.58
N ILE A 272 -21.51 5.74 -9.50
CA ILE A 272 -22.97 5.91 -9.54
C ILE A 272 -23.35 7.34 -9.98
N ARG A 273 -22.64 8.37 -9.48
CA ARG A 273 -22.83 9.75 -9.93
C ARG A 273 -22.58 9.92 -11.43
N SER A 274 -21.66 9.15 -11.99
CA SER A 274 -21.41 9.08 -13.44
C SER A 274 -22.45 8.26 -14.21
N LYS A 275 -23.60 7.94 -13.58
CA LYS A 275 -24.78 7.26 -14.16
C LYS A 275 -24.55 5.80 -14.59
N TYR A 276 -23.54 5.13 -14.00
CA TYR A 276 -23.38 3.69 -14.19
C TYR A 276 -24.35 2.90 -13.30
N GLN A 277 -24.71 1.71 -13.78
CA GLN A 277 -25.52 0.77 -12.99
C GLN A 277 -24.78 0.32 -11.72
N PHE A 278 -25.52 0.05 -10.64
CA PHE A 278 -24.93 -0.34 -9.35
C PHE A 278 -24.04 -1.58 -9.43
N GLN A 279 -24.43 -2.58 -10.23
CA GLN A 279 -23.61 -3.79 -10.42
C GLN A 279 -22.27 -3.46 -11.08
N THR A 280 -22.27 -2.61 -12.11
CA THR A 280 -21.04 -2.12 -12.75
C THR A 280 -20.19 -1.31 -11.78
N ALA A 281 -20.80 -0.47 -10.97
CA ALA A 281 -20.12 0.34 -9.98
C ALA A 281 -19.40 -0.54 -8.94
N ILE A 282 -20.06 -1.58 -8.44
CA ILE A 282 -19.47 -2.47 -7.40
C ILE A 282 -18.32 -3.33 -7.95
N VAL A 283 -18.45 -3.87 -9.17
CA VAL A 283 -17.38 -4.61 -9.87
C VAL A 283 -16.15 -3.73 -10.06
N ASN A 284 -16.34 -2.49 -10.48
CA ASN A 284 -15.24 -1.56 -10.73
C ASN A 284 -14.62 -1.06 -9.41
N SER A 285 -15.43 -0.83 -8.37
CA SER A 285 -14.94 -0.44 -7.05
C SER A 285 -14.07 -1.53 -6.41
N LYS A 286 -14.34 -2.81 -6.65
CA LYS A 286 -13.47 -3.92 -6.25
C LYS A 286 -12.03 -3.75 -6.76
N ASN A 287 -11.87 -3.32 -8.02
CA ASN A 287 -10.55 -3.12 -8.62
C ASN A 287 -9.78 -1.93 -8.02
N ILE A 288 -10.50 -0.95 -7.46
CA ILE A 288 -9.93 0.24 -6.80
C ILE A 288 -9.47 -0.10 -5.37
N VAL A 289 -10.22 -0.97 -4.67
CA VAL A 289 -9.89 -1.42 -3.31
C VAL A 289 -8.78 -2.47 -3.36
N ASN A 290 -7.57 -2.08 -2.95
CA ASN A 290 -6.37 -2.92 -3.02
C ASN A 290 -6.17 -3.76 -1.74
N ASN A 291 -7.20 -4.50 -1.32
CA ASN A 291 -7.18 -5.41 -0.17
C ASN A 291 -7.95 -6.68 -0.50
N TYR A 292 -7.30 -7.83 -0.40
CA TYR A 292 -7.89 -9.12 -0.82
C TYR A 292 -9.10 -9.55 0.02
N TYR A 293 -9.07 -9.30 1.33
CA TYR A 293 -10.20 -9.64 2.21
C TYR A 293 -11.44 -8.81 1.86
N VAL A 294 -11.27 -7.50 1.64
CA VAL A 294 -12.39 -6.63 1.24
C VAL A 294 -12.88 -6.99 -0.17
N GLN A 295 -11.98 -7.34 -1.09
CA GLN A 295 -12.35 -7.80 -2.44
C GLN A 295 -13.16 -9.09 -2.42
N GLU A 296 -12.84 -10.05 -1.55
CA GLU A 296 -13.61 -11.27 -1.36
C GLU A 296 -15.02 -10.95 -0.84
N LYS A 297 -15.14 -10.05 0.13
CA LYS A 297 -16.45 -9.60 0.63
C LYS A 297 -17.27 -8.86 -0.43
N ILE A 298 -16.63 -8.13 -1.32
CA ILE A 298 -17.31 -7.53 -2.48
C ILE A 298 -17.80 -8.62 -3.45
N ASP A 299 -17.05 -9.70 -3.66
CA ASP A 299 -17.49 -10.84 -4.47
C ASP A 299 -18.71 -11.54 -3.85
N GLU A 300 -18.76 -11.70 -2.53
CA GLU A 300 -19.94 -12.22 -1.80
C GLU A 300 -21.18 -11.31 -2.05
N ILE A 301 -21.00 -9.98 -1.95
CA ILE A 301 -22.08 -9.02 -2.23
C ILE A 301 -22.58 -9.18 -3.67
N LEU A 302 -21.65 -9.25 -4.65
CA LEU A 302 -22.02 -9.43 -6.05
C LEU A 302 -22.78 -10.74 -6.30
N LEU A 303 -22.38 -11.81 -5.64
CA LEU A 303 -23.07 -13.11 -5.72
C LEU A 303 -24.49 -13.01 -5.18
N HIS A 304 -24.69 -12.36 -4.03
CA HIS A 304 -26.02 -12.18 -3.43
C HIS A 304 -26.94 -11.32 -4.31
N ILE A 305 -26.41 -10.24 -4.88
CA ILE A 305 -27.16 -9.39 -5.83
C ILE A 305 -27.55 -10.17 -7.09
N LYS A 306 -26.64 -10.97 -7.66
CA LYS A 306 -26.94 -11.86 -8.80
C LYS A 306 -28.02 -12.89 -8.50
N ASN A 307 -28.12 -13.33 -7.24
CA ASN A 307 -29.14 -14.27 -6.76
C ASN A 307 -30.49 -13.55 -6.45
N GLY A 308 -30.65 -12.27 -6.79
CA GLY A 308 -31.91 -11.51 -6.66
C GLY A 308 -32.11 -10.84 -5.30
N MET A 309 -31.10 -10.83 -4.41
CA MET A 309 -31.20 -10.08 -3.16
C MET A 309 -31.11 -8.57 -3.43
N SER A 310 -31.78 -7.78 -2.58
CA SER A 310 -31.61 -6.33 -2.60
C SER A 310 -30.17 -5.94 -2.24
N ILE A 311 -29.75 -4.71 -2.59
CA ILE A 311 -28.39 -4.24 -2.32
C ILE A 311 -28.12 -4.23 -0.81
N SER A 312 -29.05 -3.69 -0.01
CA SER A 312 -28.89 -3.65 1.44
C SER A 312 -28.79 -5.04 2.07
N GLU A 313 -29.63 -6.00 1.63
CA GLU A 313 -29.59 -7.37 2.11
C GLU A 313 -28.25 -8.06 1.78
N ALA A 314 -27.72 -7.86 0.57
CA ALA A 314 -26.44 -8.39 0.16
C ALA A 314 -25.29 -7.85 1.05
N PHE A 315 -25.32 -6.56 1.40
CA PHE A 315 -24.34 -5.97 2.32
C PHE A 315 -24.48 -6.50 3.75
N VAL A 316 -25.70 -6.71 4.25
CA VAL A 316 -25.95 -7.33 5.57
C VAL A 316 -25.31 -8.71 5.66
N LYS A 317 -25.45 -9.54 4.63
CA LYS A 317 -24.97 -10.94 4.63
C LYS A 317 -23.46 -11.05 4.83
N THR A 318 -22.68 -10.07 4.38
CA THR A 318 -21.21 -10.07 4.55
C THR A 318 -20.77 -9.79 5.99
N ASN A 319 -21.63 -9.22 6.82
CA ASN A 319 -21.39 -8.91 8.24
C ASN A 319 -20.10 -8.09 8.54
N ILE A 320 -19.62 -7.31 7.58
CA ILE A 320 -18.44 -6.44 7.76
C ILE A 320 -18.80 -4.97 7.96
N PHE A 321 -20.00 -4.57 7.58
CA PHE A 321 -20.47 -3.20 7.66
C PHE A 321 -21.28 -2.94 8.93
N ASP A 322 -21.20 -1.73 9.45
CA ASP A 322 -21.93 -1.34 10.64
C ASP A 322 -23.45 -1.15 10.35
N ARG A 323 -24.24 -1.14 11.43
CA ARG A 323 -25.70 -1.03 11.36
C ARG A 323 -26.17 0.26 10.67
N LEU A 324 -25.42 1.35 10.84
CA LEU A 324 -25.79 2.64 10.23
C LEU A 324 -25.62 2.60 8.71
N THR A 325 -24.49 2.08 8.23
CA THR A 325 -24.24 1.88 6.79
C THR A 325 -25.35 1.03 6.15
N VAL A 326 -25.70 -0.08 6.79
CA VAL A 326 -26.77 -0.96 6.31
C VAL A 326 -28.12 -0.27 6.29
N LYS A 327 -28.48 0.50 7.31
CA LYS A 327 -29.75 1.28 7.34
C LYS A 327 -29.79 2.34 6.24
N LEU A 328 -28.67 3.01 5.98
CA LEU A 328 -28.58 3.98 4.89
C LEU A 328 -28.77 3.31 3.52
N LEU A 329 -28.14 2.13 3.30
CA LEU A 329 -28.34 1.35 2.07
C LEU A 329 -29.78 0.86 1.93
N TYR A 330 -30.43 0.44 3.03
CA TYR A 330 -31.87 0.10 3.01
C TYR A 330 -32.75 1.31 2.63
N THR A 331 -32.39 2.49 3.10
CA THR A 331 -33.06 3.73 2.66
C THR A 331 -32.85 3.98 1.17
N ALA A 332 -31.63 3.75 0.65
CA ALA A 332 -31.35 3.88 -0.78
C ALA A 332 -32.16 2.88 -1.62
N ASP A 333 -32.30 1.62 -1.18
CA ASP A 333 -33.10 0.61 -1.84
C ASP A 333 -34.58 1.05 -1.97
N ASN A 334 -35.16 1.63 -0.89
CA ASN A 334 -36.54 2.06 -0.87
C ASN A 334 -36.83 3.37 -1.63
N THR A 335 -35.84 4.29 -1.66
CA THR A 335 -36.00 5.63 -2.26
C THR A 335 -35.39 5.73 -3.65
N ASN A 336 -34.61 4.73 -4.06
CA ASN A 336 -33.76 4.75 -5.28
C ASN A 336 -32.77 5.94 -5.34
N GLN A 337 -32.41 6.49 -4.15
CA GLN A 337 -31.49 7.63 -4.02
C GLN A 337 -30.07 7.18 -3.64
N TYR A 338 -29.50 6.29 -4.44
CA TYR A 338 -28.17 5.75 -4.16
C TYR A 338 -27.07 6.82 -4.20
N GLU A 339 -27.16 7.81 -5.08
CA GLU A 339 -26.14 8.84 -5.25
C GLU A 339 -25.91 9.62 -3.95
N SER A 340 -26.98 10.20 -3.38
CA SER A 340 -26.90 11.00 -2.15
C SER A 340 -26.54 10.16 -0.93
N ILE A 341 -27.10 8.96 -0.84
CA ILE A 341 -26.84 8.04 0.29
C ILE A 341 -25.39 7.55 0.28
N LEU A 342 -24.84 7.19 -0.88
CA LEU A 342 -23.43 6.78 -0.99
C LEU A 342 -22.47 7.92 -0.68
N GLN A 343 -22.80 9.17 -1.05
CA GLN A 343 -22.03 10.35 -0.63
C GLN A 343 -22.01 10.51 0.88
N GLU A 344 -23.17 10.33 1.54
CA GLU A 344 -23.25 10.40 3.01
C GLU A 344 -22.43 9.29 3.68
N ILE A 345 -22.56 8.03 3.20
CA ILE A 345 -21.75 6.91 3.71
C ILE A 345 -20.24 7.18 3.51
N THR A 346 -19.87 7.70 2.37
CA THR A 346 -18.48 8.09 2.05
C THR A 346 -17.96 9.14 3.05
N ALA A 347 -18.73 10.19 3.30
CA ALA A 347 -18.37 11.25 4.23
C ALA A 347 -18.20 10.71 5.66
N GLN A 348 -19.06 9.78 6.08
CA GLN A 348 -18.95 9.14 7.39
C GLN A 348 -17.69 8.28 7.52
N TYR A 349 -17.36 7.43 6.53
CA TYR A 349 -16.14 6.62 6.58
C TYR A 349 -14.89 7.48 6.44
N LYS A 350 -14.91 8.57 5.66
CA LYS A 350 -13.84 9.56 5.62
C LYS A 350 -13.58 10.15 7.02
N LYS A 351 -14.64 10.60 7.70
CA LYS A 351 -14.55 11.13 9.08
C LYS A 351 -14.02 10.09 10.06
N ARG A 352 -14.51 8.84 9.98
CA ARG A 352 -14.04 7.72 10.83
C ARG A 352 -12.57 7.39 10.57
N PHE A 353 -12.14 7.37 9.31
CA PHE A 353 -10.75 7.17 8.95
C PHE A 353 -9.85 8.26 9.55
N HIS A 354 -10.19 9.53 9.37
CA HIS A 354 -9.44 10.64 9.95
C HIS A 354 -9.40 10.59 11.49
N LYS A 355 -10.51 10.26 12.13
CA LYS A 355 -10.57 10.06 13.58
C LYS A 355 -9.70 8.88 14.03
N SER A 356 -9.68 7.80 13.27
CA SER A 356 -8.83 6.64 13.57
C SER A 356 -7.35 6.97 13.45
N LEU A 357 -6.96 7.82 12.48
CA LEU A 357 -5.59 8.34 12.34
C LEU A 357 -5.19 9.20 13.55
N GLN A 358 -6.07 10.10 13.97
CA GLN A 358 -5.82 10.94 15.17
C GLN A 358 -5.67 10.09 16.43
N ASN A 359 -6.57 9.12 16.63
CA ASN A 359 -6.50 8.20 17.77
C ASN A 359 -5.21 7.37 17.74
N PHE A 360 -4.77 6.93 16.57
CA PHE A 360 -3.50 6.23 16.41
C PHE A 360 -2.33 7.10 16.84
N SER A 361 -2.25 8.34 16.34
CA SER A 361 -1.20 9.30 16.71
C SER A 361 -1.17 9.55 18.22
N SER A 362 -2.33 9.85 18.81
CA SER A 362 -2.45 10.17 20.24
C SER A 362 -2.16 8.97 21.16
N THR A 363 -2.24 7.74 20.66
CA THR A 363 -1.90 6.52 21.42
C THR A 363 -0.43 6.14 21.27
N ILE A 364 0.12 6.29 20.09
CA ILE A 364 1.52 5.93 19.77
C ILE A 364 2.50 6.84 20.53
N GLU A 365 2.19 8.13 20.66
CA GLU A 365 3.07 9.09 21.30
C GLU A 365 3.38 8.76 22.78
N PRO A 366 2.40 8.57 23.69
CA PRO A 366 2.67 8.17 25.06
C PRO A 366 3.38 6.81 25.17
N LEU A 367 3.03 5.88 24.28
CA LEU A 367 3.66 4.55 24.26
C LEU A 367 5.14 4.63 23.89
N LEU A 368 5.50 5.45 22.90
CA LEU A 368 6.91 5.69 22.53
C LEU A 368 7.67 6.38 23.68
N ILE A 369 7.08 7.40 24.31
CA ILE A 369 7.70 8.08 25.45
C ILE A 369 7.95 7.09 26.58
N LEU A 370 6.99 6.22 26.89
CA LEU A 370 7.13 5.20 27.92
C LEU A 370 8.26 4.21 27.59
N ILE A 371 8.31 3.71 26.36
CA ILE A 371 9.38 2.82 25.91
C ILE A 371 10.76 3.50 26.01
N ILE A 372 10.86 4.75 25.54
CA ILE A 372 12.10 5.53 25.60
C ILE A 372 12.52 5.72 27.06
N SER A 373 11.60 6.09 27.95
CA SER A 373 11.89 6.28 29.37
C SER A 373 12.36 5.01 30.05
N LEU A 374 11.77 3.84 29.72
CA LEU A 374 12.22 2.56 30.24
C LEU A 374 13.63 2.18 29.75
N ILE A 375 13.92 2.44 28.49
CA ILE A 375 15.27 2.18 27.92
C ILE A 375 16.30 3.08 28.60
N VAL A 376 16.02 4.37 28.77
CA VAL A 376 16.92 5.33 29.44
C VAL A 376 17.10 4.95 30.88
N LEU A 377 16.03 4.61 31.61
CA LEU A 377 16.13 4.14 32.99
C LEU A 377 16.99 2.90 33.11
N TRP A 378 16.79 1.91 32.23
CA TRP A 378 17.61 0.70 32.20
C TRP A 378 19.09 1.01 31.93
N LEU A 379 19.39 1.92 30.99
CA LEU A 379 20.78 2.34 30.71
C LEU A 379 21.43 3.01 31.91
N ILE A 380 20.69 3.91 32.62
CA ILE A 380 21.19 4.56 33.83
C ILE A 380 21.49 3.52 34.91
N LEU A 381 20.58 2.58 35.16
CA LEU A 381 20.82 1.52 36.15
C LEU A 381 21.99 0.64 35.77
N ALA A 382 22.11 0.27 34.48
CA ALA A 382 23.21 -0.58 34.01
C ALA A 382 24.59 0.08 34.15
N ILE A 383 24.68 1.40 34.15
CA ILE A 383 25.92 2.17 34.33
C ILE A 383 26.18 2.49 35.82
N MET A 384 25.10 2.88 36.55
CA MET A 384 25.27 3.38 37.93
C MET A 384 25.38 2.26 38.99
N MET A 385 24.69 1.11 38.82
CA MET A 385 24.78 0.00 39.79
C MET A 385 26.24 -0.44 40.06
N PRO A 386 27.06 -0.72 39.03
CA PRO A 386 28.47 -1.07 39.25
C PRO A 386 29.25 -0.03 40.04
N ILE A 387 28.96 1.26 39.85
CA ILE A 387 29.63 2.35 40.53
C ILE A 387 29.26 2.36 42.02
N TRP A 388 27.99 2.11 42.36
CA TRP A 388 27.51 2.02 43.74
C TRP A 388 28.09 0.80 44.46
N ASP A 389 28.20 -0.36 43.78
CA ASP A 389 28.76 -1.55 44.34
C ASP A 389 30.27 -1.37 44.68
N LEU A 390 31.05 -0.70 43.82
CA LEU A 390 32.44 -0.33 44.12
C LEU A 390 32.53 0.62 45.32
N GLY A 391 31.63 1.56 45.48
CA GLY A 391 31.60 2.44 46.66
C GLY A 391 31.33 1.71 47.99
N SER A 392 30.61 0.59 47.93
CA SER A 392 30.36 -0.26 49.12
C SER A 392 31.53 -1.19 49.47
N VAL A 393 32.40 -1.52 48.52
CA VAL A 393 33.57 -2.39 48.73
C VAL A 393 34.78 -1.59 49.26
N ILE A 394 34.83 -0.29 49.05
CA ILE A 394 35.93 0.61 49.50
C ILE A 394 35.71 1.15 50.92
N ASN A 395 34.52 1.01 51.48
CA ASN A 395 34.23 1.32 52.91
C ASN A 395 34.24 0.04 53.75
#